data_d248f020498159b19d8f7e039f767c95
#
_entry.id   d248f020498159b19d8f7e039f767c95
#
_cell.length_a   1.000
_cell.length_b   1.000
_cell.length_c   1.000
_cell.angle_alpha   90.00
_cell.angle_beta   90.00
_cell.angle_gamma   90.00
#
_symmetry.space_group_name_H-M   'P 1'
#
loop_
_entity.id
_entity.type
_entity.pdbx_description
1 polymer ?
#
loop_
_entity_poly.entity_id
_entity_poly.type
_entity_poly.pdbx_seq_one_letter_code
_entity_poly.pdbx_strand_id
1 'polypeptide(L)'
;MAGCASGRHSGGADTEKKLSSEAAQELAIGEQINATILSSFYPYTDPKVVEYINRVGYSLTEHTKLRHHNYRFTILYSDKIYATSAPGGFVYLTTGMLYFVQNESELAAVLAHEIAELQYVDPQLTNSRKILDKITRGGALVGPAFGPIGVLTAVGLVAVNTVSQPHPMTLDQRLAAADRKALHYMLDADQDPQGMIDLSYRFLRSKSEVIPYFYDYYQSRPISEERMLALNQSFSKLPLQGKTFQTRREIYQDVTQGIREIYKQ
;
A
#
# COMPACT_ATOMS: atom_id res chain seq x y z
N MET A 1 -3.69 28.27 -56.18
CA MET A 1 -4.43 27.20 -55.51
C MET A 1 -3.47 26.51 -54.58
N ALA A 2 -3.51 26.85 -53.29
CA ALA A 2 -2.66 26.24 -52.26
C ALA A 2 -3.55 25.33 -51.43
N GLY A 3 -3.28 24.02 -51.46
CA GLY A 3 -3.98 23.02 -50.68
C GLY A 3 -3.42 22.98 -49.26
N CYS A 4 -4.24 23.33 -48.28
CA CYS A 4 -3.94 23.08 -46.86
C CYS A 4 -4.14 21.61 -46.56
N ALA A 5 -3.04 20.92 -46.27
CA ALA A 5 -3.07 19.57 -45.70
C ALA A 5 -3.38 19.67 -44.21
N SER A 6 -4.57 19.27 -43.83
CA SER A 6 -4.98 19.11 -42.41
C SER A 6 -4.29 17.87 -41.81
N GLY A 7 -3.22 18.09 -41.05
CA GLY A 7 -2.64 17.05 -40.20
C GLY A 7 -3.60 16.69 -39.06
N ARG A 8 -4.26 15.54 -39.15
CA ARG A 8 -5.11 15.01 -38.07
C ARG A 8 -4.23 14.54 -36.94
N HIS A 9 -4.49 15.04 -35.74
CA HIS A 9 -3.94 14.55 -34.48
C HIS A 9 -4.48 13.14 -34.20
N SER A 10 -3.78 12.10 -34.64
CA SER A 10 -4.09 10.70 -34.29
C SER A 10 -3.47 10.25 -32.95
N GLY A 11 -2.57 11.05 -32.37
CA GLY A 11 -1.83 10.66 -31.16
C GLY A 11 -2.66 10.55 -29.87
N GLY A 12 -3.79 11.27 -29.76
CA GLY A 12 -4.60 11.27 -28.54
C GLY A 12 -5.39 9.97 -28.34
N ALA A 13 -6.05 9.50 -29.39
CA ALA A 13 -6.90 8.31 -29.33
C ALA A 13 -6.07 7.00 -29.10
N ASP A 14 -4.88 6.92 -29.68
CA ASP A 14 -4.00 5.76 -29.51
C ASP A 14 -3.40 5.72 -28.09
N THR A 15 -3.07 6.87 -27.51
CA THR A 15 -2.59 6.98 -26.13
C THR A 15 -3.68 6.62 -25.12
N GLU A 16 -4.90 7.11 -25.31
CA GLU A 16 -6.05 6.82 -24.45
C GLU A 16 -6.45 5.34 -24.52
N LYS A 17 -6.44 4.73 -25.70
CA LYS A 17 -6.70 3.31 -25.89
C LYS A 17 -5.60 2.43 -25.24
N LYS A 18 -4.34 2.86 -25.30
CA LYS A 18 -3.23 2.16 -24.66
C LYS A 18 -3.33 2.22 -23.15
N LEU A 19 -3.61 3.39 -22.56
CA LEU A 19 -3.82 3.57 -21.13
C LEU A 19 -4.99 2.73 -20.61
N SER A 20 -6.11 2.68 -21.36
CA SER A 20 -7.26 1.84 -20.98
C SER A 20 -6.95 0.34 -21.03
N SER A 21 -6.10 -0.10 -21.96
CA SER A 21 -5.65 -1.48 -22.08
C SER A 21 -4.71 -1.87 -20.92
N GLU A 22 -3.78 -0.99 -20.54
CA GLU A 22 -2.86 -1.20 -19.43
C GLU A 22 -3.61 -1.27 -18.08
N ALA A 23 -4.54 -0.35 -17.85
CA ALA A 23 -5.37 -0.36 -16.64
C ALA A 23 -6.25 -1.63 -16.54
N ALA A 24 -6.80 -2.11 -17.65
CA ALA A 24 -7.57 -3.37 -17.67
C ALA A 24 -6.69 -4.59 -17.35
N GLN A 25 -5.45 -4.61 -17.83
CA GLN A 25 -4.49 -5.67 -17.52
C GLN A 25 -4.08 -5.64 -16.03
N GLU A 26 -3.79 -4.46 -15.49
CA GLU A 26 -3.49 -4.29 -14.06
C GLU A 26 -4.64 -4.78 -13.18
N LEU A 27 -5.87 -4.42 -13.53
CA LEU A 27 -7.06 -4.87 -12.81
C LEU A 27 -7.19 -6.40 -12.84
N ALA A 28 -7.03 -7.01 -14.01
CA ALA A 28 -7.12 -8.47 -14.15
C ALA A 28 -6.07 -9.22 -13.29
N ILE A 29 -4.85 -8.68 -13.22
CA ILE A 29 -3.80 -9.21 -12.32
C ILE A 29 -4.21 -9.06 -10.87
N GLY A 30 -4.67 -7.86 -10.50
CA GLY A 30 -5.11 -7.57 -9.13
C GLY A 30 -6.25 -8.47 -8.69
N GLU A 31 -7.23 -8.76 -9.55
CA GLU A 31 -8.34 -9.66 -9.26
C GLU A 31 -7.87 -11.10 -9.01
N GLN A 32 -6.88 -11.59 -9.76
CA GLN A 32 -6.30 -12.91 -9.54
C GLN A 32 -5.52 -12.99 -8.22
N ILE A 33 -4.75 -11.94 -7.90
CA ILE A 33 -4.06 -11.82 -6.61
C ILE A 33 -5.09 -11.76 -5.48
N ASN A 34 -6.14 -10.95 -5.63
CA ASN A 34 -7.22 -10.84 -4.66
C ASN A 34 -7.89 -12.19 -4.39
N ALA A 35 -8.21 -12.95 -5.44
CA ALA A 35 -8.78 -14.29 -5.29
C ALA A 35 -7.84 -15.23 -4.49
N THR A 36 -6.53 -15.15 -4.74
CA THR A 36 -5.52 -15.93 -4.02
C THR A 36 -5.46 -15.53 -2.54
N ILE A 37 -5.46 -14.22 -2.23
CA ILE A 37 -5.45 -13.72 -0.86
C ILE A 37 -6.73 -14.17 -0.13
N LEU A 38 -7.89 -13.98 -0.73
CA LEU A 38 -9.19 -14.33 -0.11
C LEU A 38 -9.41 -15.84 0.02
N SER A 39 -8.67 -16.67 -0.73
CA SER A 39 -8.65 -18.13 -0.49
C SER A 39 -7.88 -18.53 0.76
N SER A 40 -7.01 -17.67 1.26
CA SER A 40 -6.10 -17.92 2.38
C SER A 40 -6.43 -17.15 3.65
N PHE A 41 -7.21 -16.06 3.53
CA PHE A 41 -7.59 -15.20 4.63
C PHE A 41 -9.10 -14.94 4.67
N TYR A 42 -9.64 -14.88 5.86
CA TYR A 42 -11.01 -14.41 6.06
C TYR A 42 -11.03 -12.88 6.13
N PRO A 43 -11.89 -12.20 5.36
CA PRO A 43 -12.10 -10.77 5.52
C PRO A 43 -12.70 -10.46 6.90
N TYR A 44 -12.20 -9.39 7.53
CA TYR A 44 -12.84 -8.81 8.69
C TYR A 44 -13.92 -7.84 8.22
N THR A 45 -15.17 -8.08 8.63
CA THR A 45 -16.36 -7.47 8.00
C THR A 45 -17.18 -6.59 8.94
N ASP A 46 -16.65 -6.19 10.11
CA ASP A 46 -17.35 -5.23 10.98
C ASP A 46 -17.62 -3.93 10.19
N PRO A 47 -18.90 -3.57 9.97
CA PRO A 47 -19.24 -2.44 9.10
C PRO A 47 -18.68 -1.12 9.58
N LYS A 48 -18.63 -0.87 10.90
CA LYS A 48 -18.10 0.36 11.48
C LYS A 48 -16.61 0.52 11.17
N VAL A 49 -15.84 -0.55 11.30
CA VAL A 49 -14.41 -0.55 11.02
C VAL A 49 -14.15 -0.44 9.52
N VAL A 50 -14.86 -1.23 8.70
CA VAL A 50 -14.70 -1.22 7.23
C VAL A 50 -15.03 0.14 6.66
N GLU A 51 -16.13 0.78 7.06
CA GLU A 51 -16.51 2.12 6.60
C GLU A 51 -15.45 3.16 7.00
N TYR A 52 -14.96 3.07 8.23
CA TYR A 52 -13.93 3.99 8.71
C TYR A 52 -12.63 3.88 7.90
N ILE A 53 -12.14 2.66 7.66
CA ILE A 53 -10.92 2.42 6.87
C ILE A 53 -11.12 2.91 5.43
N ASN A 54 -12.27 2.63 4.82
CA ASN A 54 -12.60 3.10 3.48
C ASN A 54 -12.61 4.63 3.41
N ARG A 55 -13.23 5.31 4.39
CA ARG A 55 -13.26 6.79 4.45
C ARG A 55 -11.86 7.38 4.46
N VAL A 56 -10.97 6.87 5.33
CA VAL A 56 -9.58 7.34 5.40
C VAL A 56 -8.83 7.01 4.10
N GLY A 57 -9.00 5.81 3.57
CA GLY A 57 -8.36 5.39 2.33
C GLY A 57 -8.79 6.23 1.12
N TYR A 58 -10.08 6.47 0.95
CA TYR A 58 -10.59 7.26 -0.18
C TYR A 58 -10.15 8.72 -0.09
N SER A 59 -10.10 9.33 1.08
CA SER A 59 -9.59 10.70 1.22
C SER A 59 -8.14 10.84 0.70
N LEU A 60 -7.33 9.79 0.87
CA LEU A 60 -5.96 9.78 0.36
C LEU A 60 -5.89 9.58 -1.16
N THR A 61 -6.80 8.79 -1.74
CA THR A 61 -6.76 8.45 -3.17
C THR A 61 -7.17 9.60 -4.09
N GLU A 62 -7.98 10.53 -3.62
CA GLU A 62 -8.41 11.71 -4.38
C GLU A 62 -7.23 12.56 -4.86
N HIS A 63 -6.11 12.52 -4.13
CA HIS A 63 -4.90 13.31 -4.40
C HIS A 63 -3.83 12.53 -5.18
N THR A 64 -4.12 11.31 -5.62
CA THR A 64 -3.16 10.48 -6.34
C THR A 64 -3.27 10.62 -7.84
N LYS A 65 -2.17 10.31 -8.56
CA LYS A 65 -2.19 10.19 -10.02
C LYS A 65 -2.99 8.96 -10.49
N LEU A 66 -3.18 7.98 -9.63
CA LEU A 66 -3.93 6.74 -9.86
C LEU A 66 -5.40 6.86 -9.43
N ARG A 67 -5.95 8.07 -9.34
CA ARG A 67 -7.36 8.32 -8.96
C ARG A 67 -8.39 7.61 -9.86
N HIS A 68 -7.96 7.09 -10.99
CA HIS A 68 -8.82 6.30 -11.89
C HIS A 68 -8.98 4.85 -11.46
N HIS A 69 -8.14 4.38 -10.52
CA HIS A 69 -8.27 3.04 -9.97
C HIS A 69 -9.46 3.00 -9.01
N ASN A 70 -10.28 1.98 -9.15
CA ASN A 70 -11.29 1.67 -8.15
C ASN A 70 -10.60 1.04 -6.94
N TYR A 71 -10.09 1.88 -6.04
CA TYR A 71 -9.43 1.40 -4.83
C TYR A 71 -10.37 0.56 -3.98
N ARG A 72 -9.84 -0.53 -3.43
CA ARG A 72 -10.53 -1.47 -2.57
C ARG A 72 -9.68 -1.74 -1.35
N PHE A 73 -10.16 -1.32 -0.19
CA PHE A 73 -9.48 -1.52 1.08
C PHE A 73 -10.10 -2.73 1.77
N THR A 74 -9.31 -3.80 1.93
CA THR A 74 -9.77 -5.06 2.53
C THR A 74 -9.03 -5.30 3.84
N ILE A 75 -9.77 -5.53 4.90
CA ILE A 75 -9.22 -5.91 6.20
C ILE A 75 -9.21 -7.43 6.26
N LEU A 76 -8.05 -8.02 6.56
CA LEU A 76 -7.87 -9.46 6.69
C LEU A 76 -7.78 -9.84 8.16
N TYR A 77 -8.50 -10.87 8.56
CA TYR A 77 -8.43 -11.39 9.92
C TYR A 77 -7.10 -12.14 10.11
N SER A 78 -6.15 -11.50 10.78
CA SER A 78 -4.82 -12.04 11.08
C SER A 78 -4.17 -11.23 12.20
N ASP A 79 -3.49 -11.92 13.13
CA ASP A 79 -2.71 -11.34 14.22
C ASP A 79 -1.40 -10.69 13.76
N LYS A 80 -0.98 -10.98 12.54
CA LYS A 80 0.25 -10.42 11.98
C LYS A 80 0.11 -8.93 11.71
N ILE A 81 1.16 -8.17 11.98
CA ILE A 81 1.26 -6.75 11.64
C ILE A 81 1.67 -6.68 10.17
N TYR A 82 0.69 -6.50 9.29
CA TYR A 82 0.95 -6.50 7.86
C TYR A 82 0.01 -5.58 7.08
N ALA A 83 0.56 -4.96 6.03
CA ALA A 83 -0.18 -4.25 5.00
C ALA A 83 0.48 -4.52 3.65
N THR A 84 -0.27 -4.52 2.58
CA THR A 84 0.25 -4.66 1.22
C THR A 84 -0.76 -4.13 0.21
N SER A 85 -0.26 -3.86 -0.99
CA SER A 85 -1.10 -3.47 -2.12
C SER A 85 -0.86 -4.39 -3.32
N ALA A 86 -1.85 -4.47 -4.21
CA ALA A 86 -1.76 -5.21 -5.46
C ALA A 86 -2.26 -4.35 -6.63
N PRO A 87 -1.80 -4.61 -7.87
CA PRO A 87 -2.22 -3.89 -9.07
C PRO A 87 -3.74 -3.73 -9.16
N GLY A 88 -4.21 -2.67 -9.80
CA GLY A 88 -5.65 -2.41 -9.95
C GLY A 88 -6.31 -1.77 -8.73
N GLY A 89 -5.53 -1.28 -7.75
CA GLY A 89 -6.03 -0.51 -6.61
C GLY A 89 -6.45 -1.34 -5.40
N PHE A 90 -6.00 -2.58 -5.29
CA PHE A 90 -6.26 -3.40 -4.10
C PHE A 90 -5.27 -3.06 -2.98
N VAL A 91 -5.80 -2.78 -1.79
CA VAL A 91 -5.02 -2.50 -0.58
C VAL A 91 -5.53 -3.38 0.55
N TYR A 92 -4.63 -4.04 1.23
CA TYR A 92 -4.93 -4.98 2.31
C TYR A 92 -4.26 -4.54 3.61
N LEU A 93 -5.00 -4.67 4.70
CA LEU A 93 -4.51 -4.50 6.06
C LEU A 93 -4.93 -5.71 6.89
N THR A 94 -4.13 -6.08 7.85
CA THR A 94 -4.52 -7.11 8.82
C THR A 94 -5.13 -6.47 10.07
N THR A 95 -5.96 -7.24 10.79
CA THR A 95 -6.43 -6.82 12.12
C THR A 95 -5.27 -6.59 13.08
N GLY A 96 -4.15 -7.32 12.95
CA GLY A 96 -2.92 -7.07 13.70
C GLY A 96 -2.30 -5.70 13.39
N MET A 97 -2.30 -5.25 12.13
CA MET A 97 -1.87 -3.90 11.78
C MET A 97 -2.80 -2.85 12.40
N LEU A 98 -4.12 -3.05 12.37
CA LEU A 98 -5.08 -2.13 12.98
C LEU A 98 -4.96 -2.08 14.52
N TYR A 99 -4.56 -3.18 15.14
CA TYR A 99 -4.22 -3.19 16.57
C TYR A 99 -2.92 -2.43 16.88
N PHE A 100 -1.91 -2.55 16.00
CA PHE A 100 -0.58 -1.96 16.18
C PHE A 100 -0.60 -0.43 16.07
N VAL A 101 -1.29 0.12 15.07
CA VAL A 101 -1.40 1.58 14.90
C VAL A 101 -2.27 2.19 16.01
N GLN A 102 -1.98 3.42 16.41
CA GLN A 102 -2.54 4.01 17.63
C GLN A 102 -3.59 5.10 17.37
N ASN A 103 -3.63 5.63 16.15
CA ASN A 103 -4.50 6.75 15.77
C ASN A 103 -4.75 6.78 14.26
N GLU A 104 -5.67 7.66 13.81
CA GLU A 104 -6.02 7.80 12.40
C GLU A 104 -4.83 8.27 11.55
N SER A 105 -3.96 9.12 12.09
CA SER A 105 -2.79 9.61 11.32
C SER A 105 -1.80 8.48 11.01
N GLU A 106 -1.56 7.57 11.95
CA GLU A 106 -0.74 6.38 11.70
C GLU A 106 -1.42 5.41 10.72
N LEU A 107 -2.75 5.24 10.81
CA LEU A 107 -3.52 4.49 9.81
C LEU A 107 -3.38 5.11 8.42
N ALA A 108 -3.55 6.43 8.33
CA ALA A 108 -3.38 7.17 7.08
C ALA A 108 -1.97 7.00 6.51
N ALA A 109 -0.94 6.94 7.36
CA ALA A 109 0.44 6.70 6.94
C ALA A 109 0.60 5.31 6.29
N VAL A 110 0.04 4.25 6.90
CA VAL A 110 0.04 2.90 6.32
C VAL A 110 -0.65 2.91 4.96
N LEU A 111 -1.87 3.43 4.90
CA LEU A 111 -2.67 3.45 3.66
C LEU A 111 -2.01 4.29 2.57
N ALA A 112 -1.51 5.48 2.91
CA ALA A 112 -0.83 6.37 1.96
C ALA A 112 0.44 5.73 1.38
N HIS A 113 1.21 5.00 2.21
CA HIS A 113 2.38 4.27 1.75
C HIS A 113 2.00 3.18 0.74
N GLU A 114 1.02 2.34 1.05
CA GLU A 114 0.56 1.26 0.15
C GLU A 114 -0.02 1.82 -1.16
N ILE A 115 -0.78 2.92 -1.10
CA ILE A 115 -1.29 3.63 -2.29
C ILE A 115 -0.12 4.18 -3.12
N ALA A 116 0.91 4.73 -2.47
CA ALA A 116 2.07 5.28 -3.15
C ALA A 116 2.91 4.18 -3.82
N GLU A 117 3.05 3.00 -3.20
CA GLU A 117 3.75 1.86 -3.79
C GLU A 117 3.15 1.41 -5.12
N LEU A 118 1.83 1.48 -5.29
CA LEU A 118 1.15 1.12 -6.54
C LEU A 118 1.65 1.92 -7.75
N GLN A 119 2.21 3.13 -7.55
CA GLN A 119 2.76 3.94 -8.63
C GLN A 119 4.13 3.47 -9.12
N TYR A 120 4.76 2.55 -8.40
CA TYR A 120 6.06 1.96 -8.76
C TYR A 120 5.92 0.54 -9.31
N VAL A 121 4.69 0.04 -9.44
CA VAL A 121 4.44 -1.19 -10.18
C VAL A 121 4.67 -0.89 -11.66
N ASP A 122 5.64 -1.59 -12.26
CA ASP A 122 5.95 -1.43 -13.68
C ASP A 122 4.79 -1.99 -14.53
N PRO A 123 4.13 -1.18 -15.37
CA PRO A 123 3.09 -1.66 -16.27
C PRO A 123 3.59 -2.75 -17.25
N GLN A 124 4.90 -2.79 -17.54
CA GLN A 124 5.51 -3.83 -18.38
C GLN A 124 5.67 -5.18 -17.66
N LEU A 125 5.50 -5.20 -16.33
CA LEU A 125 5.43 -6.44 -15.55
C LEU A 125 4.13 -7.22 -15.78
N THR A 126 3.32 -6.78 -16.69
CA THR A 126 2.12 -7.42 -17.23
C THR A 126 2.36 -8.78 -17.93
N ASN A 127 3.51 -9.38 -17.79
CA ASN A 127 3.63 -10.83 -17.92
C ASN A 127 2.96 -11.51 -16.71
N SER A 128 1.67 -11.19 -16.55
CA SER A 128 0.75 -11.68 -15.52
C SER A 128 0.88 -13.18 -15.28
N ARG A 129 1.13 -13.97 -16.35
CA ARG A 129 1.41 -15.40 -16.24
C ARG A 129 2.69 -15.69 -15.44
N LYS A 130 3.76 -14.90 -15.57
CA LYS A 130 5.00 -15.13 -14.80
C LYS A 130 4.86 -14.73 -13.34
N ILE A 131 4.08 -13.71 -13.05
CA ILE A 131 3.77 -13.29 -11.68
C ILE A 131 2.86 -14.32 -11.04
N LEU A 132 1.78 -14.70 -11.71
CA LEU A 132 0.90 -15.77 -11.26
C LEU A 132 1.61 -17.11 -11.15
N ASP A 133 2.42 -17.47 -12.14
CA ASP A 133 3.25 -18.66 -12.09
C ASP A 133 4.23 -18.62 -10.90
N LYS A 134 4.78 -17.48 -10.55
CA LYS A 134 5.58 -17.32 -9.33
C LYS A 134 4.76 -17.42 -8.06
N ILE A 135 3.55 -16.86 -8.03
CA ILE A 135 2.63 -16.94 -6.89
C ILE A 135 2.04 -18.36 -6.79
N THR A 136 1.64 -18.97 -7.90
CA THR A 136 0.96 -20.28 -7.91
C THR A 136 1.94 -21.45 -8.02
N ARG A 137 3.03 -21.35 -8.77
CA ARG A 137 4.11 -22.38 -8.84
C ARG A 137 5.19 -22.14 -7.80
N GLY A 138 5.27 -20.96 -7.26
CA GLY A 138 6.09 -20.65 -6.08
C GLY A 138 5.54 -21.31 -4.82
N GLY A 139 4.85 -22.46 -4.98
CA GLY A 139 4.48 -23.35 -3.89
C GLY A 139 5.62 -23.67 -2.92
N ALA A 140 6.87 -23.35 -3.30
CA ALA A 140 8.03 -23.33 -2.40
C ALA A 140 8.09 -22.09 -1.48
N LEU A 141 7.52 -20.92 -1.90
CA LEU A 141 7.44 -19.70 -1.08
C LEU A 141 6.06 -19.54 -0.41
N VAL A 142 5.05 -20.21 -0.94
CA VAL A 142 3.67 -20.19 -0.44
C VAL A 142 3.24 -21.57 0.08
N GLY A 143 4.21 -22.43 0.35
CA GLY A 143 3.95 -23.78 0.89
C GLY A 143 3.42 -23.75 2.33
N PRO A 144 2.89 -24.89 2.83
CA PRO A 144 2.33 -25.02 4.18
C PRO A 144 3.26 -24.55 5.30
N ALA A 145 4.58 -24.48 5.04
CA ALA A 145 5.59 -24.00 5.98
C ALA A 145 5.50 -22.48 6.27
N PHE A 146 4.91 -21.69 5.34
CA PHE A 146 4.80 -20.23 5.49
C PHE A 146 3.38 -19.76 5.80
N GLY A 147 2.40 -20.66 5.74
CA GLY A 147 1.00 -20.35 6.03
C GLY A 147 0.42 -19.21 5.16
N PRO A 148 -0.75 -18.68 5.56
CA PRO A 148 -1.41 -17.58 4.84
C PRO A 148 -0.55 -16.32 4.70
N ILE A 149 0.27 -16.02 5.69
CA ILE A 149 1.19 -14.87 5.67
C ILE A 149 2.22 -14.97 4.53
N GLY A 150 2.66 -16.17 4.18
CA GLY A 150 3.54 -16.37 3.02
C GLY A 150 2.91 -15.88 1.71
N VAL A 151 1.58 -15.96 1.57
CA VAL A 151 0.85 -15.40 0.41
C VAL A 151 0.95 -13.88 0.40
N LEU A 152 0.69 -13.21 1.52
CA LEU A 152 0.78 -11.75 1.61
C LEU A 152 2.22 -11.26 1.39
N THR A 153 3.18 -11.94 2.01
CA THR A 153 4.61 -11.62 1.82
C THR A 153 5.03 -11.86 0.38
N ALA A 154 4.58 -12.95 -0.24
CA ALA A 154 4.85 -13.23 -1.65
C ALA A 154 4.21 -12.17 -2.57
N VAL A 155 2.99 -11.72 -2.29
CA VAL A 155 2.33 -10.63 -3.02
C VAL A 155 3.11 -9.33 -2.83
N GLY A 156 3.48 -8.97 -1.61
CA GLY A 156 4.30 -7.80 -1.33
C GLY A 156 5.68 -7.88 -2.00
N LEU A 157 6.37 -9.03 -1.90
CA LEU A 157 7.65 -9.26 -2.57
C LEU A 157 7.51 -9.31 -4.09
N VAL A 158 6.39 -9.79 -4.61
CA VAL A 158 6.11 -9.79 -6.05
C VAL A 158 5.81 -8.35 -6.50
N ALA A 159 4.99 -7.60 -5.81
CA ALA A 159 4.78 -6.18 -6.09
C ALA A 159 6.10 -5.38 -6.03
N VAL A 160 6.97 -5.73 -5.09
CA VAL A 160 8.28 -5.08 -4.87
C VAL A 160 9.39 -5.66 -5.76
N ASN A 161 9.40 -6.99 -6.05
CA ASN A 161 10.48 -7.70 -6.74
C ASN A 161 10.14 -8.24 -8.13
N THR A 162 8.96 -7.97 -8.68
CA THR A 162 8.62 -8.37 -10.07
C THR A 162 9.45 -7.63 -11.12
N VAL A 163 10.40 -6.88 -10.68
CA VAL A 163 11.44 -6.27 -11.50
C VAL A 163 12.46 -7.33 -11.89
N SER A 164 12.12 -8.17 -12.85
CA SER A 164 13.11 -9.01 -13.58
C SER A 164 13.96 -8.19 -14.56
N GLN A 165 13.68 -6.90 -14.70
CA GLN A 165 14.55 -5.91 -15.33
C GLN A 165 15.20 -5.10 -14.20
N PRO A 166 16.46 -4.69 -14.32
CA PRO A 166 17.09 -3.84 -13.32
C PRO A 166 16.28 -2.55 -13.20
N HIS A 167 15.44 -2.47 -12.18
CA HIS A 167 14.78 -1.20 -11.84
C HIS A 167 15.91 -0.23 -11.49
N PRO A 168 15.90 1.00 -12.02
CA PRO A 168 16.96 1.97 -11.76
C PRO A 168 17.10 2.34 -10.28
N MET A 169 16.14 1.95 -9.44
CA MET A 169 16.12 2.23 -8.00
C MET A 169 16.24 0.94 -7.19
N THR A 170 17.00 0.98 -6.11
CA THR A 170 17.04 -0.08 -5.08
C THR A 170 15.70 -0.18 -4.34
N LEU A 171 15.50 -1.25 -3.56
CA LEU A 171 14.32 -1.39 -2.70
C LEU A 171 14.18 -0.18 -1.75
N ASP A 172 15.24 0.18 -1.03
CA ASP A 172 15.23 1.33 -0.10
C ASP A 172 14.89 2.64 -0.80
N GLN A 173 15.43 2.88 -2.00
CA GLN A 173 15.11 4.06 -2.79
C GLN A 173 13.64 4.11 -3.21
N ARG A 174 13.05 2.97 -3.56
CA ARG A 174 11.61 2.88 -3.91
C ARG A 174 10.73 3.12 -2.69
N LEU A 175 11.05 2.47 -1.56
CA LEU A 175 10.32 2.67 -0.31
C LEU A 175 10.41 4.12 0.16
N ALA A 176 11.60 4.74 0.12
CA ALA A 176 11.78 6.15 0.44
C ALA A 176 11.01 7.08 -0.52
N ALA A 177 10.91 6.71 -1.80
CA ALA A 177 10.13 7.47 -2.77
C ALA A 177 8.62 7.31 -2.53
N ALA A 178 8.15 6.12 -2.12
CA ALA A 178 6.78 5.89 -1.70
C ALA A 178 6.46 6.68 -0.42
N ASP A 179 7.32 6.65 0.58
CA ASP A 179 7.16 7.45 1.81
C ASP A 179 7.02 8.94 1.52
N ARG A 180 7.87 9.48 0.65
CA ARG A 180 7.79 10.90 0.25
C ARG A 180 6.45 11.25 -0.41
N LYS A 181 5.94 10.38 -1.29
CA LYS A 181 4.62 10.59 -1.91
C LYS A 181 3.50 10.46 -0.88
N ALA A 182 3.59 9.47 0.00
CA ALA A 182 2.62 9.24 1.05
C ALA A 182 2.50 10.45 1.99
N LEU A 183 3.61 11.10 2.36
CA LEU A 183 3.60 12.35 3.12
C LEU A 183 2.78 13.45 2.42
N HIS A 184 2.92 13.58 1.10
CA HIS A 184 2.12 14.54 0.33
C HIS A 184 0.64 14.15 0.28
N TYR A 185 0.31 12.87 0.07
CA TYR A 185 -1.09 12.42 0.09
C TYR A 185 -1.75 12.66 1.44
N MET A 186 -1.02 12.42 2.55
CA MET A 186 -1.50 12.72 3.88
C MET A 186 -1.78 14.22 4.05
N LEU A 187 -0.82 15.07 3.63
CA LEU A 187 -0.95 16.52 3.73
C LEU A 187 -2.12 17.06 2.90
N ASP A 188 -2.30 16.56 1.69
CA ASP A 188 -3.35 16.97 0.77
C ASP A 188 -4.74 16.49 1.23
N ALA A 189 -4.79 15.36 1.95
CA ALA A 189 -6.00 14.79 2.55
C ALA A 189 -6.31 15.32 3.96
N ASP A 190 -5.63 16.38 4.41
CA ASP A 190 -5.74 16.94 5.76
C ASP A 190 -5.50 15.92 6.89
N GLN A 191 -4.65 14.93 6.62
CA GLN A 191 -4.13 13.98 7.60
C GLN A 191 -2.79 14.47 8.13
N ASP A 192 -2.52 14.21 9.41
CA ASP A 192 -1.25 14.61 10.05
C ASP A 192 -0.06 13.81 9.53
N PRO A 193 0.88 14.40 8.76
CA PRO A 193 2.03 13.68 8.26
C PRO A 193 2.99 13.20 9.37
N GLN A 194 2.90 13.76 10.58
CA GLN A 194 3.66 13.31 11.74
C GLN A 194 3.36 11.84 12.07
N GLY A 195 2.14 11.36 11.77
CA GLY A 195 1.76 9.96 11.95
C GLY A 195 2.69 8.96 11.25
N MET A 196 3.24 9.33 10.08
CA MET A 196 4.22 8.47 9.38
C MET A 196 5.57 8.41 10.11
N ILE A 197 6.01 9.52 10.67
CA ILE A 197 7.24 9.59 11.47
C ILE A 197 7.07 8.74 12.74
N ASP A 198 5.98 8.93 13.46
CA ASP A 198 5.68 8.23 14.71
C ASP A 198 5.56 6.72 14.50
N LEU A 199 4.86 6.32 13.45
CA LEU A 199 4.73 4.92 13.06
C LEU A 199 6.08 4.30 12.70
N SER A 200 6.91 4.99 11.93
CA SER A 200 8.23 4.50 11.53
C SER A 200 9.16 4.31 12.73
N TYR A 201 9.16 5.23 13.69
CA TYR A 201 9.89 5.07 14.95
C TYR A 201 9.31 3.94 15.82
N ARG A 202 7.99 3.72 15.79
CA ARG A 202 7.37 2.59 16.48
C ARG A 202 7.83 1.27 15.86
N PHE A 203 7.87 1.16 14.56
CA PHE A 203 8.42 0.00 13.86
C PHE A 203 9.88 -0.27 14.24
N LEU A 204 10.72 0.75 14.29
CA LEU A 204 12.12 0.60 14.69
C LEU A 204 12.28 0.10 16.14
N ARG A 205 11.48 0.60 17.07
CA ARG A 205 11.49 0.13 18.46
C ARG A 205 11.00 -1.30 18.57
N SER A 206 9.93 -1.65 17.89
CA SER A 206 9.36 -3.01 17.91
C SER A 206 10.27 -4.05 17.28
N LYS A 207 11.25 -3.66 16.45
CA LYS A 207 12.29 -4.55 15.94
C LYS A 207 13.21 -5.09 17.06
N SER A 208 13.49 -4.28 18.07
CA SER A 208 14.34 -4.66 19.20
C SER A 208 13.57 -5.48 20.27
N GLU A 209 12.26 -5.30 20.32
CA GLU A 209 11.36 -6.08 21.14
C GLU A 209 10.92 -7.26 20.29
N VAL A 210 11.33 -8.48 20.60
CA VAL A 210 10.99 -9.71 19.85
C VAL A 210 9.47 -9.91 19.85
N ILE A 211 8.77 -9.11 19.03
CA ILE A 211 7.36 -9.31 18.75
C ILE A 211 7.29 -10.30 17.58
N PRO A 212 6.88 -11.56 17.80
CA PRO A 212 6.92 -12.63 16.79
C PRO A 212 6.15 -12.28 15.51
N TYR A 213 5.20 -11.35 15.60
CA TYR A 213 4.27 -10.97 14.54
C TYR A 213 4.78 -9.82 13.63
N PHE A 214 5.94 -9.24 13.98
CA PHE A 214 6.48 -8.06 13.31
C PHE A 214 7.47 -8.41 12.18
N TYR A 215 8.06 -9.59 12.24
CA TYR A 215 9.19 -9.99 11.41
C TYR A 215 8.86 -9.96 9.91
N ASP A 216 7.68 -10.41 9.52
CA ASP A 216 7.30 -10.55 8.10
C ASP A 216 7.11 -9.18 7.40
N TYR A 217 6.50 -8.21 8.07
CA TYR A 217 6.36 -6.85 7.52
C TYR A 217 7.71 -6.18 7.35
N TYR A 218 8.56 -6.31 8.37
CA TYR A 218 9.89 -5.70 8.34
C TYR A 218 10.80 -6.30 7.27
N GLN A 219 10.68 -7.60 6.97
CA GLN A 219 11.44 -8.22 5.88
C GLN A 219 11.05 -7.69 4.50
N SER A 220 9.78 -7.44 4.28
CA SER A 220 9.28 -6.93 2.99
C SER A 220 9.46 -5.41 2.83
N ARG A 221 9.49 -4.69 3.95
CA ARG A 221 9.59 -3.22 4.00
C ARG A 221 10.56 -2.77 5.09
N PRO A 222 11.87 -3.02 4.91
CA PRO A 222 12.86 -2.66 5.92
C PRO A 222 12.86 -1.14 6.14
N ILE A 223 12.94 -0.76 7.42
CA ILE A 223 13.19 0.63 7.80
C ILE A 223 14.66 0.72 8.14
N SER A 224 15.46 1.05 7.11
CA SER A 224 16.89 1.31 7.26
C SER A 224 17.12 2.72 7.82
N GLU A 225 18.34 2.98 8.32
CA GLU A 225 18.74 4.32 8.73
C GLU A 225 18.68 5.31 7.55
N GLU A 226 19.09 4.87 6.36
CA GLU A 226 19.01 5.65 5.13
C GLU A 226 17.57 6.04 4.80
N ARG A 227 16.63 5.07 4.87
CA ARG A 227 15.20 5.32 4.64
C ARG A 227 14.63 6.30 5.68
N MET A 228 15.00 6.15 6.97
CA MET A 228 14.58 7.08 8.03
C MET A 228 15.13 8.48 7.81
N LEU A 229 16.39 8.61 7.40
CA LEU A 229 16.98 9.90 7.08
C LEU A 229 16.24 10.57 5.92
N ALA A 230 15.97 9.84 4.85
CA ALA A 230 15.22 10.33 3.69
C ALA A 230 13.78 10.74 4.06
N LEU A 231 13.12 9.98 4.94
CA LEU A 231 11.79 10.29 5.44
C LEU A 231 11.79 11.60 6.24
N ASN A 232 12.70 11.76 7.21
CA ASN A 232 12.81 12.97 8.01
C ASN A 232 13.16 14.20 7.15
N GLN A 233 14.05 14.05 6.16
CA GLN A 233 14.37 15.12 5.20
C GLN A 233 13.15 15.50 4.33
N SER A 234 12.33 14.53 3.96
CA SER A 234 11.12 14.79 3.18
C SER A 234 10.07 15.48 4.04
N PHE A 235 9.88 15.04 5.28
CA PHE A 235 8.97 15.63 6.23
C PHE A 235 9.32 17.10 6.53
N SER A 236 10.61 17.40 6.77
CA SER A 236 11.07 18.76 7.07
C SER A 236 10.84 19.78 5.95
N LYS A 237 10.60 19.32 4.72
CA LYS A 237 10.30 20.14 3.54
C LYS A 237 8.82 20.39 3.32
N LEU A 238 7.94 19.74 4.10
CA LEU A 238 6.51 19.94 3.95
C LEU A 238 6.09 21.35 4.39
N PRO A 239 5.13 21.98 3.70
CA PRO A 239 4.62 23.30 4.04
C PRO A 239 3.62 23.20 5.21
N LEU A 240 4.12 22.94 6.42
CA LEU A 240 3.32 22.73 7.62
C LEU A 240 3.02 24.01 8.39
N GLN A 241 3.65 25.14 8.02
CA GLN A 241 3.47 26.41 8.74
C GLN A 241 2.00 26.85 8.75
N GLY A 242 1.46 27.10 9.95
CA GLY A 242 0.08 27.53 10.14
C GLY A 242 -0.98 26.41 9.99
N LYS A 243 -0.56 25.17 9.76
CA LYS A 243 -1.46 24.00 9.74
C LYS A 243 -1.55 23.39 11.13
N THR A 244 -2.76 22.98 11.49
CA THR A 244 -3.06 22.21 12.72
C THR A 244 -3.74 20.93 12.32
N PHE A 245 -3.24 19.81 12.77
CA PHE A 245 -3.79 18.50 12.49
C PHE A 245 -4.36 17.85 13.75
N GLN A 246 -5.28 16.92 13.55
CA GLN A 246 -5.83 16.11 14.61
C GLN A 246 -5.47 14.65 14.35
N THR A 247 -4.86 13.99 15.33
CA THR A 247 -4.55 12.57 15.24
C THR A 247 -5.78 11.67 15.28
N ARG A 248 -6.92 12.19 15.72
CA ARG A 248 -8.21 11.48 15.92
C ARG A 248 -8.05 10.16 16.67
N ARG A 249 -7.17 10.15 17.67
CA ARG A 249 -6.80 8.96 18.43
C ARG A 249 -8.02 8.31 19.10
N GLU A 250 -8.83 9.07 19.78
CA GLU A 250 -10.00 8.57 20.51
C GLU A 250 -11.02 7.94 19.56
N ILE A 251 -11.30 8.59 18.44
CA ILE A 251 -12.21 8.09 17.41
C ILE A 251 -11.68 6.77 16.84
N TYR A 252 -10.38 6.72 16.51
CA TYR A 252 -9.74 5.51 15.99
C TYR A 252 -9.84 4.35 16.99
N GLN A 253 -9.56 4.60 18.26
CA GLN A 253 -9.59 3.58 19.31
C GLN A 253 -11.00 3.07 19.59
N ASP A 254 -12.01 3.97 19.56
CA ASP A 254 -13.42 3.58 19.69
C ASP A 254 -13.87 2.72 18.50
N VAL A 255 -13.54 3.12 17.28
CA VAL A 255 -13.90 2.36 16.08
C VAL A 255 -13.24 0.97 16.07
N THR A 256 -11.98 0.87 16.51
CA THR A 256 -11.23 -0.39 16.53
C THR A 256 -11.31 -1.16 17.86
N GLN A 257 -12.22 -0.79 18.75
CA GLN A 257 -12.34 -1.40 20.08
C GLN A 257 -12.51 -2.92 20.00
N GLY A 258 -13.39 -3.42 19.12
CA GLY A 258 -13.59 -4.86 18.95
C GLY A 258 -12.31 -5.61 18.54
N ILE A 259 -11.49 -5.02 17.67
CA ILE A 259 -10.18 -5.58 17.31
C ILE A 259 -9.25 -5.59 18.53
N ARG A 260 -9.24 -4.50 19.31
CA ARG A 260 -8.38 -4.40 20.51
C ARG A 260 -8.75 -5.41 21.59
N GLU A 261 -10.02 -5.76 21.70
CA GLU A 261 -10.50 -6.78 22.64
C GLU A 261 -10.04 -8.19 22.24
N ILE A 262 -9.96 -8.50 20.93
CA ILE A 262 -9.42 -9.78 20.44
C ILE A 262 -7.96 -9.98 20.88
N TYR A 263 -7.16 -8.92 20.90
CA TYR A 263 -5.72 -8.98 21.19
C TYR A 263 -5.32 -8.64 22.64
N LYS A 264 -6.29 -8.40 23.51
CA LYS A 264 -6.04 -8.21 24.96
C LYS A 264 -5.94 -9.53 25.74
N GLN A 265 -6.28 -10.66 25.10
CA GLN A 265 -6.20 -11.99 25.68
C GLN A 265 -4.80 -12.59 25.44
#